data_8fafbc79be75c2e43013f75d8c6163c2
#
_entry.id   8fafbc79be75c2e43013f75d8c6163c2
#
_cell.length_a   1.000
_cell.length_b   1.000
_cell.length_c   1.000
_cell.angle_alpha   90.00
_cell.angle_beta   90.00
_cell.angle_gamma   90.00
#
_symmetry.space_group_name_H-M   'P 1'
#
loop_
_entity.id
_entity.type
_entity.pdbx_description
1 polymer ?
#
loop_
_entity_poly.entity_id
_entity_poly.type
_entity_poly.pdbx_seq_one_letter_code
_entity_poly.pdbx_strand_id
1 'polypeptide(L)'
;MCSPDSEETMDPDAVAEVSRVPHGSSDDVNLVDFSANTNPERPPGAACTYESAFAAAGRYPPDDYTDFRVAAGEYVDCDPHHVTPTAGGMAALRLAFGVTVGPGDDVLLPEPSFGEYDREVRLQGATPVAVAHDELLATDPADYAAVVVCNPNNPTGEAADPDELRAYLADCRAADTVLVADEAFLDFTDYPSLAGEPGVVVARSLTKMFGLPGLRAGFAVATGELADRLDAARPPWGLSTPAADVGAHCMRQSEFVAETKARVRRERERMRDRLSAGFEVFPSDAPFLLLGVTGEGAAGDVDALLRHARERGFALRDARTFETLDSHVRVAVRRPDENDDLVEALLSFP
;
A
#
# COMPACT_ATOMS: atom_id res chain seq x y z
N MET A 1 -39.87 -11.74 -12.08
CA MET A 1 -39.42 -10.50 -12.69
C MET A 1 -38.46 -9.91 -11.69
N CYS A 2 -37.19 -10.31 -11.76
CA CYS A 2 -36.12 -9.69 -10.97
C CYS A 2 -35.79 -8.38 -11.65
N SER A 3 -35.75 -7.30 -10.88
CA SER A 3 -35.30 -5.99 -11.33
C SER A 3 -33.82 -6.12 -11.72
N PRO A 4 -33.39 -5.57 -12.85
CA PRO A 4 -31.96 -5.47 -13.17
C PRO A 4 -31.43 -4.11 -12.63
N ASP A 5 -31.25 -4.01 -11.32
CA ASP A 5 -30.73 -2.79 -10.70
C ASP A 5 -29.64 -3.16 -9.70
N SER A 6 -28.46 -3.39 -10.20
CA SER A 6 -27.17 -3.11 -9.55
C SER A 6 -26.06 -3.30 -10.60
N GLU A 7 -25.96 -2.38 -11.56
CA GLU A 7 -24.70 -2.17 -12.24
C GLU A 7 -23.79 -1.50 -11.21
N GLU A 8 -22.77 -2.22 -10.77
CA GLU A 8 -21.75 -1.80 -9.82
C GLU A 8 -20.86 -0.72 -10.44
N THR A 9 -21.35 0.51 -10.49
CA THR A 9 -20.62 1.70 -10.90
C THR A 9 -20.45 2.61 -9.69
N MET A 10 -19.32 3.34 -9.62
CA MET A 10 -19.14 4.42 -8.64
C MET A 10 -20.41 5.28 -8.60
N ASP A 11 -20.79 5.73 -7.42
CA ASP A 11 -21.91 6.64 -7.25
C ASP A 11 -21.63 7.97 -7.98
N PRO A 12 -22.37 8.35 -9.02
CA PRO A 12 -22.12 9.57 -9.79
C PRO A 12 -22.23 10.85 -8.96
N ASP A 13 -23.09 10.86 -7.94
CA ASP A 13 -23.27 12.03 -7.06
C ASP A 13 -22.07 12.17 -6.12
N ALA A 14 -21.58 11.06 -5.56
CA ALA A 14 -20.37 11.04 -4.74
C ALA A 14 -19.12 11.44 -5.53
N VAL A 15 -18.98 11.04 -6.79
CA VAL A 15 -17.85 11.43 -7.66
C VAL A 15 -17.74 12.95 -7.81
N ALA A 16 -18.88 13.67 -7.81
CA ALA A 16 -18.89 15.13 -7.94
C ALA A 16 -18.38 15.85 -6.67
N GLU A 17 -18.44 15.20 -5.51
CA GLU A 17 -18.13 15.79 -4.20
C GLU A 17 -16.73 15.41 -3.68
N VAL A 18 -16.15 14.30 -4.16
CA VAL A 18 -14.90 13.76 -3.66
C VAL A 18 -13.68 14.39 -4.33
N SER A 19 -12.77 14.96 -3.54
CA SER A 19 -11.52 15.56 -4.02
C SER A 19 -10.37 14.55 -4.07
N ARG A 20 -9.27 14.92 -4.77
CA ARG A 20 -8.05 14.10 -4.80
C ARG A 20 -7.26 14.23 -3.51
N VAL A 21 -6.67 13.12 -3.06
CA VAL A 21 -5.78 13.06 -1.91
C VAL A 21 -4.34 13.42 -2.32
N PRO A 22 -3.60 14.22 -1.52
CA PRO A 22 -2.18 14.46 -1.76
C PRO A 22 -1.35 13.19 -1.55
N HIS A 23 -0.43 12.91 -2.49
CA HIS A 23 0.47 11.75 -2.40
C HIS A 23 1.92 12.17 -2.19
N GLY A 24 2.74 11.23 -1.65
CA GLY A 24 4.20 11.32 -1.70
C GLY A 24 4.66 11.01 -3.12
N SER A 25 5.69 11.62 -3.53
CA SER A 25 6.52 11.53 -4.73
C SER A 25 6.88 12.93 -5.19
N SER A 26 8.16 13.16 -5.43
CA SER A 26 8.64 14.42 -5.99
C SER A 26 8.86 14.26 -7.49
N ASP A 27 8.32 15.20 -8.27
CA ASP A 27 8.59 15.30 -9.71
C ASP A 27 9.95 15.99 -9.99
N ASP A 28 10.62 16.53 -8.97
CA ASP A 28 11.91 17.18 -9.08
C ASP A 28 13.03 16.13 -9.12
N VAL A 29 13.55 15.88 -10.31
CA VAL A 29 14.60 14.87 -10.57
C VAL A 29 15.95 15.19 -9.92
N ASN A 30 16.13 16.41 -9.40
CA ASN A 30 17.36 16.80 -8.69
C ASN A 30 17.32 16.46 -7.20
N LEU A 31 16.18 16.02 -6.69
CA LEU A 31 16.04 15.60 -5.30
C LEU A 31 16.13 14.09 -5.16
N VAL A 32 16.78 13.64 -4.10
CA VAL A 32 16.64 12.24 -3.64
C VAL A 32 15.28 12.13 -2.93
N ASP A 33 14.40 11.32 -3.51
CA ASP A 33 13.00 11.24 -3.05
C ASP A 33 12.85 10.24 -1.90
N PHE A 34 12.77 10.74 -0.67
CA PHE A 34 12.41 10.00 0.54
C PHE A 34 10.91 10.09 0.88
N SER A 35 10.12 10.80 0.07
CA SER A 35 8.66 10.91 0.27
C SER A 35 7.89 9.71 -0.25
N ALA A 36 8.44 8.99 -1.25
CA ALA A 36 7.89 7.77 -1.82
C ALA A 36 8.55 6.53 -1.20
N ASN A 37 7.72 5.62 -0.66
CA ASN A 37 8.20 4.38 -0.03
C ASN A 37 8.50 3.30 -1.09
N THR A 38 9.47 3.58 -1.95
CA THR A 38 9.84 2.71 -3.09
C THR A 38 11.28 2.25 -2.93
N ASN A 39 11.52 0.95 -3.10
CA ASN A 39 12.88 0.42 -3.14
C ASN A 39 13.72 1.12 -4.22
N PRO A 40 14.91 1.67 -3.90
CA PRO A 40 15.79 2.27 -4.89
C PRO A 40 16.46 1.25 -5.81
N GLU A 41 16.33 -0.04 -5.51
CA GLU A 41 16.91 -1.15 -6.26
C GLU A 41 15.82 -1.91 -7.01
N ARG A 42 16.21 -2.60 -8.08
CA ARG A 42 15.33 -3.39 -8.95
C ARG A 42 15.87 -4.80 -9.10
N PRO A 43 15.01 -5.81 -9.27
CA PRO A 43 15.45 -7.18 -9.50
C PRO A 43 16.32 -7.30 -10.76
N PRO A 44 17.35 -8.15 -10.75
CA PRO A 44 18.13 -8.46 -11.93
C PRO A 44 17.23 -9.02 -13.02
N GLY A 45 17.50 -8.68 -14.28
CA GLY A 45 16.72 -9.13 -15.44
C GLY A 45 15.41 -8.36 -15.70
N ALA A 46 14.91 -7.53 -14.79
CA ALA A 46 13.65 -6.81 -14.97
C ALA A 46 13.64 -5.92 -16.24
N ALA A 47 14.75 -5.26 -16.54
CA ALA A 47 14.88 -4.43 -17.77
C ALA A 47 14.85 -5.29 -19.04
N CYS A 48 15.56 -6.41 -19.08
CA CYS A 48 15.55 -7.33 -20.23
C CYS A 48 14.17 -7.95 -20.45
N THR A 49 13.46 -8.30 -19.36
CA THR A 49 12.08 -8.78 -19.43
C THR A 49 11.16 -7.72 -20.01
N TYR A 50 11.30 -6.46 -19.57
CA TYR A 50 10.53 -5.34 -20.11
C TYR A 50 10.76 -5.16 -21.61
N GLU A 51 12.04 -5.15 -22.07
CA GLU A 51 12.40 -5.02 -23.47
C GLU A 51 11.82 -6.18 -24.32
N SER A 52 11.86 -7.41 -23.81
CA SER A 52 11.28 -8.57 -24.46
C SER A 52 9.76 -8.49 -24.55
N ALA A 53 9.10 -8.07 -23.48
CA ALA A 53 7.66 -7.89 -23.40
C ALA A 53 7.17 -6.76 -24.32
N PHE A 54 7.99 -5.71 -24.54
CA PHE A 54 7.66 -4.63 -25.47
C PHE A 54 7.43 -5.14 -26.89
N ALA A 55 8.13 -6.18 -27.33
CA ALA A 55 7.92 -6.81 -28.64
C ALA A 55 6.50 -7.39 -28.80
N ALA A 56 5.86 -7.80 -27.70
CA ALA A 56 4.48 -8.30 -27.66
C ALA A 56 3.42 -7.20 -27.52
N ALA A 57 3.81 -5.96 -27.23
CA ALA A 57 2.89 -4.84 -26.97
C ALA A 57 2.00 -4.45 -28.18
N GLY A 58 2.24 -4.98 -29.37
CA GLY A 58 1.37 -4.82 -30.55
C GLY A 58 0.09 -5.68 -30.51
N ARG A 59 -0.13 -6.46 -29.44
CA ARG A 59 -1.32 -7.32 -29.23
C ARG A 59 -1.89 -7.08 -27.84
N TYR A 60 -3.19 -7.35 -27.68
CA TYR A 60 -3.78 -7.41 -26.34
C TYR A 60 -3.12 -8.54 -25.53
N PRO A 61 -2.91 -8.35 -24.23
CA PRO A 61 -2.45 -9.44 -23.35
C PRO A 61 -3.50 -10.57 -23.32
N PRO A 62 -3.08 -11.82 -23.05
CA PRO A 62 -4.02 -12.88 -22.68
C PRO A 62 -4.81 -12.47 -21.46
N ASP A 63 -6.15 -12.48 -21.53
CA ASP A 63 -7.00 -11.95 -20.45
C ASP A 63 -6.99 -12.84 -19.19
N ASP A 64 -6.59 -14.09 -19.31
CA ASP A 64 -6.41 -15.02 -18.21
C ASP A 64 -5.15 -14.76 -17.37
N TYR A 65 -4.15 -14.06 -17.92
CA TYR A 65 -2.87 -13.76 -17.25
C TYR A 65 -2.23 -14.97 -16.53
N THR A 66 -2.32 -16.16 -17.11
CA THR A 66 -1.93 -17.43 -16.45
C THR A 66 -0.56 -17.37 -15.79
N ASP A 67 0.49 -16.91 -16.51
CA ASP A 67 1.85 -16.85 -15.94
C ASP A 67 1.98 -15.87 -14.77
N PHE A 68 1.29 -14.73 -14.84
CA PHE A 68 1.24 -13.75 -13.73
C PHE A 68 0.52 -14.33 -12.51
N ARG A 69 -0.64 -14.98 -12.72
CA ARG A 69 -1.42 -15.60 -11.63
C ARG A 69 -0.62 -16.73 -10.94
N VAL A 70 0.07 -17.57 -11.71
CA VAL A 70 0.94 -18.60 -11.16
C VAL A 70 2.07 -17.99 -10.31
N ALA A 71 2.79 -16.98 -10.85
CA ALA A 71 3.85 -16.34 -10.12
C ALA A 71 3.35 -15.63 -8.84
N ALA A 72 2.18 -14.99 -8.91
CA ALA A 72 1.58 -14.34 -7.74
C ALA A 72 1.10 -15.35 -6.70
N GLY A 73 0.48 -16.46 -7.11
CA GLY A 73 0.06 -17.54 -6.22
C GLY A 73 1.25 -18.16 -5.48
N GLU A 74 2.34 -18.46 -6.20
CA GLU A 74 3.59 -18.94 -5.60
C GLU A 74 4.21 -17.89 -4.64
N TYR A 75 4.10 -16.60 -4.97
CA TYR A 75 4.69 -15.51 -4.18
C TYR A 75 3.99 -15.28 -2.83
N VAL A 76 2.68 -15.49 -2.77
CA VAL A 76 1.88 -15.27 -1.53
C VAL A 76 1.31 -16.58 -0.96
N ASP A 77 1.74 -17.72 -1.46
CA ASP A 77 1.32 -19.07 -1.03
C ASP A 77 -0.21 -19.30 -1.11
N CYS A 78 -0.79 -19.02 -2.30
CA CYS A 78 -2.21 -19.27 -2.55
C CYS A 78 -2.45 -19.92 -3.93
N ASP A 79 -3.68 -20.43 -4.15
CA ASP A 79 -4.08 -20.93 -5.45
C ASP A 79 -4.07 -19.79 -6.49
N PRO A 80 -3.43 -19.97 -7.67
CA PRO A 80 -3.43 -18.98 -8.75
C PRO A 80 -4.83 -18.54 -9.21
N HIS A 81 -5.86 -19.36 -9.05
CA HIS A 81 -7.24 -19.02 -9.37
C HIS A 81 -7.83 -17.95 -8.43
N HIS A 82 -7.27 -17.78 -7.24
CA HIS A 82 -7.67 -16.74 -6.29
C HIS A 82 -7.05 -15.37 -6.59
N VAL A 83 -6.12 -15.30 -7.56
CA VAL A 83 -5.40 -14.08 -7.91
C VAL A 83 -6.13 -13.31 -9.00
N THR A 84 -6.44 -12.04 -8.76
CA THR A 84 -6.99 -11.10 -9.75
C THR A 84 -5.92 -10.05 -10.10
N PRO A 85 -5.31 -10.10 -11.31
CA PRO A 85 -4.30 -9.12 -11.73
C PRO A 85 -4.88 -7.71 -11.87
N THR A 86 -4.13 -6.70 -11.41
CA THR A 86 -4.58 -5.30 -11.44
C THR A 86 -3.45 -4.33 -11.81
N ALA A 87 -3.83 -3.11 -12.26
CA ALA A 87 -2.88 -2.04 -12.56
C ALA A 87 -2.31 -1.37 -11.28
N GLY A 88 -1.70 -2.18 -10.41
CA GLY A 88 -1.15 -1.78 -9.11
C GLY A 88 -2.13 -1.93 -7.95
N GLY A 89 -1.62 -1.78 -6.71
CA GLY A 89 -2.39 -1.97 -5.49
C GLY A 89 -3.63 -1.07 -5.38
N MET A 90 -3.57 0.18 -5.86
CA MET A 90 -4.74 1.06 -5.87
C MET A 90 -5.90 0.53 -6.72
N ALA A 91 -5.59 -0.11 -7.86
CA ALA A 91 -6.63 -0.73 -8.68
C ALA A 91 -7.20 -1.98 -8.00
N ALA A 92 -6.39 -2.71 -7.23
CA ALA A 92 -6.86 -3.82 -6.39
C ALA A 92 -7.80 -3.34 -5.28
N LEU A 93 -7.44 -2.27 -4.57
CA LEU A 93 -8.30 -1.67 -3.52
C LEU A 93 -9.61 -1.14 -4.09
N ARG A 94 -9.56 -0.39 -5.20
CA ARG A 94 -10.77 0.10 -5.87
C ARG A 94 -11.69 -1.03 -6.29
N LEU A 95 -11.14 -2.10 -6.84
CA LEU A 95 -11.90 -3.28 -7.22
C LEU A 95 -12.50 -3.96 -5.98
N ALA A 96 -11.72 -4.09 -4.89
CA ALA A 96 -12.20 -4.64 -3.62
C ALA A 96 -13.41 -3.86 -3.10
N PHE A 97 -13.32 -2.52 -3.00
CA PHE A 97 -14.44 -1.69 -2.56
C PHE A 97 -15.63 -1.79 -3.53
N GLY A 98 -15.39 -1.74 -4.85
CA GLY A 98 -16.45 -1.83 -5.85
C GLY A 98 -17.26 -3.13 -5.81
N VAL A 99 -16.73 -4.22 -5.23
CA VAL A 99 -17.44 -5.50 -5.13
C VAL A 99 -17.90 -5.83 -3.70
N THR A 100 -17.56 -5.00 -2.72
CA THR A 100 -17.88 -5.29 -1.31
C THR A 100 -18.77 -4.26 -0.64
N VAL A 101 -18.78 -3.01 -1.12
CA VAL A 101 -19.53 -1.93 -0.49
C VAL A 101 -20.33 -1.13 -1.52
N GLY A 102 -21.44 -0.52 -1.11
CA GLY A 102 -22.31 0.27 -1.93
C GLY A 102 -22.96 1.44 -1.17
N PRO A 103 -23.88 2.19 -1.83
CA PRO A 103 -24.53 3.31 -1.20
C PRO A 103 -25.29 2.94 0.07
N GLY A 104 -24.97 3.67 1.16
CA GLY A 104 -25.60 3.48 2.47
C GLY A 104 -24.88 2.51 3.39
N ASP A 105 -23.81 1.86 2.94
CA ASP A 105 -22.97 1.03 3.78
C ASP A 105 -21.99 1.88 4.61
N ASP A 106 -21.67 1.42 5.82
CA ASP A 106 -20.60 1.95 6.65
C ASP A 106 -19.35 1.08 6.52
N VAL A 107 -18.17 1.72 6.43
CA VAL A 107 -16.86 1.04 6.31
C VAL A 107 -15.93 1.52 7.40
N LEU A 108 -15.41 0.61 8.21
CA LEU A 108 -14.48 0.93 9.29
C LEU A 108 -13.06 1.13 8.75
N LEU A 109 -12.46 2.29 9.03
CA LEU A 109 -11.12 2.67 8.59
C LEU A 109 -10.21 3.02 9.78
N PRO A 110 -8.92 2.60 9.77
CA PRO A 110 -7.96 3.07 10.75
C PRO A 110 -7.54 4.53 10.51
N GLU A 111 -7.31 5.30 11.57
CA GLU A 111 -6.68 6.62 11.53
C GLU A 111 -5.52 6.72 12.52
N PRO A 112 -4.35 7.26 12.09
CA PRO A 112 -4.05 7.72 10.73
C PRO A 112 -3.84 6.57 9.74
N SER A 113 -4.26 6.76 8.49
CA SER A 113 -4.07 5.78 7.42
C SER A 113 -3.92 6.41 6.03
N PHE A 114 -3.82 5.58 5.00
CA PHE A 114 -3.71 6.03 3.63
C PHE A 114 -5.03 6.65 3.15
N GLY A 115 -5.04 7.95 2.90
CA GLY A 115 -6.27 8.74 2.63
C GLY A 115 -7.07 8.29 1.41
N GLU A 116 -6.52 7.42 0.53
CA GLU A 116 -7.32 6.86 -0.56
C GLU A 116 -8.37 5.85 -0.08
N TYR A 117 -8.27 5.30 1.13
CA TYR A 117 -9.32 4.42 1.65
C TYR A 117 -10.62 5.19 1.85
N ASP A 118 -10.57 6.31 2.57
CA ASP A 118 -11.72 7.22 2.74
C ASP A 118 -12.29 7.62 1.38
N ARG A 119 -11.41 8.04 0.47
CA ARG A 119 -11.81 8.47 -0.85
C ARG A 119 -12.49 7.35 -1.66
N GLU A 120 -11.93 6.16 -1.71
CA GLU A 120 -12.50 5.06 -2.49
C GLU A 120 -13.82 4.55 -1.90
N VAL A 121 -13.98 4.54 -0.57
CA VAL A 121 -15.23 4.23 0.12
C VAL A 121 -16.32 5.24 -0.28
N ARG A 122 -16.02 6.55 -0.20
CA ARG A 122 -16.98 7.59 -0.62
C ARG A 122 -17.36 7.49 -2.10
N LEU A 123 -16.42 7.12 -2.98
CA LEU A 123 -16.71 6.95 -4.41
C LEU A 123 -17.72 5.83 -4.69
N GLN A 124 -17.89 4.88 -3.76
CA GLN A 124 -18.93 3.84 -3.83
C GLN A 124 -20.28 4.32 -3.24
N GLY A 125 -20.38 5.57 -2.75
CA GLY A 125 -21.55 6.07 -2.02
C GLY A 125 -21.68 5.56 -0.58
N ALA A 126 -20.63 4.89 -0.07
CA ALA A 126 -20.54 4.39 1.30
C ALA A 126 -19.97 5.45 2.25
N THR A 127 -20.15 5.25 3.56
CA THR A 127 -19.69 6.16 4.62
C THR A 127 -18.45 5.59 5.29
N PRO A 128 -17.28 6.28 5.24
CA PRO A 128 -16.12 5.88 6.03
C PRO A 128 -16.36 6.25 7.50
N VAL A 129 -16.10 5.30 8.40
CA VAL A 129 -16.14 5.46 9.86
C VAL A 129 -14.74 5.26 10.40
N ALA A 130 -14.17 6.32 11.00
CA ALA A 130 -12.82 6.29 11.50
C ALA A 130 -12.72 5.72 12.91
N VAL A 131 -11.65 4.96 13.18
CA VAL A 131 -11.25 4.52 14.51
C VAL A 131 -9.73 4.69 14.66
N ALA A 132 -9.25 4.91 15.88
CA ALA A 132 -7.81 4.96 16.11
C ALA A 132 -7.15 3.65 15.64
N HIS A 133 -6.00 3.77 14.96
CA HIS A 133 -5.32 2.62 14.34
C HIS A 133 -5.04 1.47 15.33
N ASP A 134 -4.66 1.79 16.55
CA ASP A 134 -4.37 0.84 17.63
C ASP A 134 -5.64 0.24 18.27
N GLU A 135 -6.82 0.81 18.01
CA GLU A 135 -8.12 0.32 18.47
C GLU A 135 -8.86 -0.51 17.43
N LEU A 136 -8.38 -0.53 16.17
CA LEU A 136 -9.08 -1.15 15.05
C LEU A 136 -9.42 -2.62 15.30
N LEU A 137 -8.45 -3.43 15.72
CA LEU A 137 -8.64 -4.87 15.95
C LEU A 137 -9.45 -5.19 17.24
N ALA A 138 -9.74 -4.18 18.04
CA ALA A 138 -10.62 -4.30 19.22
C ALA A 138 -12.05 -3.81 18.94
N THR A 139 -12.29 -3.22 17.76
CA THR A 139 -13.61 -2.69 17.38
C THR A 139 -14.47 -3.81 16.81
N ASP A 140 -15.72 -3.93 17.29
CA ASP A 140 -16.68 -4.93 16.79
C ASP A 140 -16.97 -4.67 15.29
N PRO A 141 -16.74 -5.64 14.39
CA PRO A 141 -16.99 -5.46 12.97
C PRO A 141 -18.46 -5.55 12.55
N ALA A 142 -19.37 -5.94 13.44
CA ALA A 142 -20.74 -6.35 13.09
C ALA A 142 -21.62 -5.23 12.47
N ASP A 143 -21.28 -3.97 12.68
CA ASP A 143 -22.04 -2.84 12.17
C ASP A 143 -21.52 -2.32 10.82
N TYR A 144 -20.49 -2.97 10.22
CA TYR A 144 -19.82 -2.50 9.01
C TYR A 144 -19.91 -3.51 7.87
N ALA A 145 -20.13 -3.03 6.65
CA ALA A 145 -20.07 -3.87 5.45
C ALA A 145 -18.63 -4.34 5.15
N ALA A 146 -17.66 -3.49 5.44
CA ALA A 146 -16.26 -3.83 5.32
C ALA A 146 -15.40 -3.14 6.40
N VAL A 147 -14.25 -3.74 6.70
CA VAL A 147 -13.18 -3.15 7.53
C VAL A 147 -11.90 -3.11 6.73
N VAL A 148 -11.15 -2.02 6.82
CA VAL A 148 -9.84 -1.88 6.16
C VAL A 148 -8.72 -2.05 7.17
N VAL A 149 -7.77 -2.93 6.87
CA VAL A 149 -6.50 -3.08 7.59
C VAL A 149 -5.35 -2.82 6.63
N CYS A 150 -4.47 -1.87 6.95
CA CYS A 150 -3.19 -1.67 6.25
C CYS A 150 -2.08 -2.33 7.07
N ASN A 151 -1.42 -3.36 6.54
CA ASN A 151 -0.46 -4.13 7.30
C ASN A 151 0.86 -4.35 6.54
N PRO A 152 1.98 -3.75 6.98
CA PRO A 152 2.12 -2.67 7.99
C PRO A 152 1.36 -1.39 7.64
N ASN A 153 0.90 -0.66 8.67
CA ASN A 153 0.12 0.55 8.46
C ASN A 153 0.95 1.68 7.84
N ASN A 154 0.30 2.49 7.05
CA ASN A 154 0.86 3.71 6.48
C ASN A 154 0.00 4.89 6.94
N PRO A 155 0.52 5.81 7.78
CA PRO A 155 1.93 6.22 7.87
C PRO A 155 2.73 5.72 9.08
N THR A 156 2.16 5.00 10.04
CA THR A 156 2.85 4.66 11.29
C THR A 156 3.97 3.63 11.08
N GLY A 157 3.81 2.70 10.16
CA GLY A 157 4.78 1.64 9.85
C GLY A 157 4.61 0.40 10.73
N GLU A 158 3.70 0.40 11.68
CA GLU A 158 3.46 -0.72 12.59
C GLU A 158 2.71 -1.85 11.90
N ALA A 159 3.16 -3.08 12.12
CA ALA A 159 2.46 -4.27 11.68
C ALA A 159 1.62 -4.87 12.82
N ALA A 160 0.44 -5.34 12.48
CA ALA A 160 -0.42 -6.05 13.41
C ALA A 160 0.18 -7.42 13.79
N ASP A 161 -0.05 -7.86 15.00
CA ASP A 161 0.28 -9.23 15.39
C ASP A 161 -0.51 -10.23 14.53
N PRO A 162 0.15 -11.23 13.92
CA PRO A 162 -0.52 -12.16 13.00
C PRO A 162 -1.64 -12.99 13.62
N ASP A 163 -1.54 -13.32 14.91
CA ASP A 163 -2.56 -14.12 15.59
C ASP A 163 -3.76 -13.24 15.94
N GLU A 164 -3.56 -11.99 16.37
CA GLU A 164 -4.62 -11.01 16.60
C GLU A 164 -5.35 -10.67 15.29
N LEU A 165 -4.61 -10.48 14.20
CA LEU A 165 -5.20 -10.18 12.89
C LEU A 165 -6.04 -11.34 12.36
N ARG A 166 -5.60 -12.60 12.56
CA ARG A 166 -6.40 -13.79 12.19
C ARG A 166 -7.63 -13.95 13.07
N ALA A 167 -7.52 -13.66 14.38
CA ALA A 167 -8.67 -13.67 15.29
C ALA A 167 -9.72 -12.64 14.82
N TYR A 168 -9.27 -11.43 14.49
CA TYR A 168 -10.16 -10.39 13.98
C TYR A 168 -10.81 -10.75 12.63
N LEU A 169 -10.07 -11.39 11.72
CA LEU A 169 -10.66 -11.93 10.48
C LEU A 169 -11.75 -12.98 10.79
N ALA A 170 -11.58 -13.78 11.82
CA ALA A 170 -12.62 -14.73 12.23
C ALA A 170 -13.88 -14.01 12.78
N ASP A 171 -13.71 -12.91 13.50
CA ASP A 171 -14.81 -12.06 13.99
C ASP A 171 -15.52 -11.37 12.80
N CYS A 172 -14.79 -10.83 11.85
CA CYS A 172 -15.35 -10.28 10.59
C CYS A 172 -16.22 -11.32 9.86
N ARG A 173 -15.71 -12.55 9.71
CA ARG A 173 -16.48 -13.64 9.07
C ARG A 173 -17.75 -14.01 9.85
N ALA A 174 -17.67 -14.00 11.17
CA ALA A 174 -18.84 -14.30 12.00
C ALA A 174 -19.93 -13.21 11.90
N ALA A 175 -19.52 -11.99 11.61
CA ALA A 175 -20.37 -10.82 11.41
C ALA A 175 -20.85 -10.62 9.97
N ASP A 176 -20.40 -11.45 9.01
CA ASP A 176 -20.63 -11.28 7.56
C ASP A 176 -20.00 -9.98 7.01
N THR A 177 -18.95 -9.49 7.65
CA THR A 177 -18.19 -8.29 7.29
C THR A 177 -16.97 -8.69 6.46
N VAL A 178 -16.69 -7.98 5.36
CA VAL A 178 -15.52 -8.26 4.54
C VAL A 178 -14.29 -7.52 5.09
N LEU A 179 -13.17 -8.25 5.29
CA LEU A 179 -11.89 -7.62 5.59
C LEU A 179 -11.18 -7.24 4.28
N VAL A 180 -10.83 -5.96 4.10
CA VAL A 180 -9.97 -5.48 3.01
C VAL A 180 -8.58 -5.24 3.59
N ALA A 181 -7.63 -6.13 3.26
CA ALA A 181 -6.26 -6.06 3.76
C ALA A 181 -5.33 -5.45 2.70
N ASP A 182 -4.82 -4.24 2.95
CA ASP A 182 -3.75 -3.64 2.15
C ASP A 182 -2.39 -4.13 2.67
N GLU A 183 -1.80 -5.06 1.95
CA GLU A 183 -0.50 -5.65 2.24
C GLU A 183 0.62 -5.09 1.34
N ALA A 184 0.52 -3.83 0.90
CA ALA A 184 1.53 -3.22 0.02
C ALA A 184 2.94 -3.17 0.61
N PHE A 185 3.07 -3.26 1.94
CA PHE A 185 4.35 -3.23 2.67
C PHE A 185 4.69 -4.54 3.38
N LEU A 186 3.84 -5.56 3.33
CA LEU A 186 4.03 -6.82 4.06
C LEU A 186 5.32 -7.55 3.65
N ASP A 187 5.74 -7.42 2.38
CA ASP A 187 6.98 -8.02 1.87
C ASP A 187 8.25 -7.61 2.63
N PHE A 188 8.21 -6.50 3.37
CA PHE A 188 9.34 -6.02 4.18
C PHE A 188 9.37 -6.64 5.59
N THR A 189 8.40 -7.48 5.93
CA THR A 189 8.28 -8.19 7.21
C THR A 189 8.50 -9.70 7.06
N ASP A 190 8.52 -10.41 8.17
CA ASP A 190 8.48 -11.89 8.21
C ASP A 190 7.07 -12.41 8.51
N TYR A 191 6.06 -11.53 8.54
CA TYR A 191 4.69 -11.90 8.85
C TYR A 191 4.00 -12.58 7.65
N PRO A 192 3.14 -13.56 7.92
CA PRO A 192 2.39 -14.25 6.88
C PRO A 192 1.32 -13.34 6.27
N SER A 193 1.05 -13.53 4.98
CA SER A 193 -0.08 -12.91 4.29
C SER A 193 -1.40 -13.56 4.71
N LEU A 194 -2.49 -12.79 4.62
CA LEU A 194 -3.87 -13.31 4.67
C LEU A 194 -4.36 -13.84 3.32
N ALA A 195 -3.52 -13.81 2.27
CA ALA A 195 -3.89 -14.31 0.95
C ALA A 195 -4.32 -15.77 1.01
N GLY A 196 -5.49 -16.08 0.40
CA GLY A 196 -6.06 -17.42 0.40
C GLY A 196 -6.99 -17.72 1.58
N GLU A 197 -7.04 -16.87 2.62
CA GLU A 197 -8.03 -17.02 3.69
C GLU A 197 -9.44 -16.61 3.20
N PRO A 198 -10.51 -17.25 3.68
CA PRO A 198 -11.87 -16.83 3.35
C PRO A 198 -12.28 -15.53 4.07
N GLY A 199 -13.18 -14.75 3.47
CA GLY A 199 -13.73 -13.52 4.07
C GLY A 199 -12.81 -12.31 4.01
N VAL A 200 -11.71 -12.40 3.29
CA VAL A 200 -10.77 -11.28 3.08
C VAL A 200 -10.50 -11.03 1.60
N VAL A 201 -10.34 -9.77 1.23
CA VAL A 201 -9.72 -9.34 -0.02
C VAL A 201 -8.35 -8.74 0.31
N VAL A 202 -7.28 -9.40 -0.13
CA VAL A 202 -5.91 -8.91 0.06
C VAL A 202 -5.47 -8.12 -1.16
N ALA A 203 -5.03 -6.88 -0.99
CA ALA A 203 -4.47 -6.04 -2.04
C ALA A 203 -2.93 -6.04 -1.97
N ARG A 204 -2.27 -6.35 -3.10
CA ARG A 204 -0.81 -6.40 -3.21
C ARG A 204 -0.29 -5.42 -4.26
N SER A 205 0.83 -4.79 -3.96
CA SER A 205 1.49 -3.83 -4.84
C SER A 205 2.92 -4.23 -5.12
N LEU A 206 3.26 -4.49 -6.38
CA LEU A 206 4.63 -4.83 -6.77
C LEU A 206 5.56 -3.60 -6.85
N THR A 207 5.00 -2.39 -6.67
CA THR A 207 5.73 -1.14 -6.85
C THR A 207 6.71 -0.84 -5.73
N LYS A 208 6.48 -1.37 -4.53
CA LYS A 208 7.24 -1.05 -3.31
C LYS A 208 8.50 -1.89 -3.22
N MET A 209 8.35 -3.21 -3.12
CA MET A 209 9.45 -4.17 -3.00
C MET A 209 10.37 -4.14 -4.22
N PHE A 210 9.82 -4.06 -5.43
CA PHE A 210 10.58 -4.21 -6.67
C PHE A 210 11.03 -2.90 -7.33
N GLY A 211 10.76 -1.74 -6.71
CA GLY A 211 11.26 -0.45 -7.19
C GLY A 211 10.76 -0.03 -8.59
N LEU A 212 9.54 -0.43 -8.97
CA LEU A 212 8.96 -0.24 -10.30
C LEU A 212 7.59 0.47 -10.27
N PRO A 213 7.46 1.65 -9.61
CA PRO A 213 6.16 2.32 -9.45
C PRO A 213 5.52 2.70 -10.79
N GLY A 214 6.30 3.07 -11.79
CA GLY A 214 5.81 3.45 -13.12
C GLY A 214 5.25 2.29 -13.94
N LEU A 215 5.53 1.04 -13.55
CA LEU A 215 5.05 -0.15 -14.26
C LEU A 215 3.57 -0.44 -14.00
N ARG A 216 3.05 0.01 -12.87
CA ARG A 216 1.65 -0.20 -12.45
C ARG A 216 1.26 -1.68 -12.44
N ALA A 217 1.95 -2.52 -11.67
CA ALA A 217 1.62 -3.92 -11.47
C ALA A 217 1.24 -4.20 -10.01
N GLY A 218 0.19 -5.00 -9.82
CA GLY A 218 -0.32 -5.46 -8.55
C GLY A 218 -1.39 -6.51 -8.75
N PHE A 219 -2.00 -6.96 -7.67
CA PHE A 219 -3.07 -7.94 -7.72
C PHE A 219 -3.93 -7.91 -6.45
N ALA A 220 -5.16 -8.40 -6.57
CA ALA A 220 -5.99 -8.77 -5.43
C ALA A 220 -5.99 -10.29 -5.26
N VAL A 221 -6.22 -10.76 -4.02
CA VAL A 221 -6.44 -12.18 -3.72
C VAL A 221 -7.70 -12.31 -2.88
N ALA A 222 -8.59 -13.19 -3.28
CA ALA A 222 -9.78 -13.56 -2.50
C ALA A 222 -10.18 -14.99 -2.81
N THR A 223 -11.06 -15.59 -2.02
CA THR A 223 -11.55 -16.96 -2.22
C THR A 223 -13.07 -16.99 -2.38
N GLY A 224 -13.59 -18.07 -2.97
CA GLY A 224 -15.04 -18.29 -3.13
C GLY A 224 -15.73 -17.19 -3.91
N GLU A 225 -16.92 -16.78 -3.47
CA GLU A 225 -17.74 -15.77 -4.13
C GLU A 225 -17.03 -14.41 -4.30
N LEU A 226 -16.18 -13.99 -3.34
CA LEU A 226 -15.41 -12.76 -3.47
C LEU A 226 -14.42 -12.83 -4.64
N ALA A 227 -13.77 -13.99 -4.87
CA ALA A 227 -12.89 -14.16 -6.03
C ALA A 227 -13.65 -14.08 -7.35
N ASP A 228 -14.82 -14.71 -7.42
CA ASP A 228 -15.69 -14.68 -8.61
C ASP A 228 -16.16 -13.24 -8.92
N ARG A 229 -16.52 -12.47 -7.90
CA ARG A 229 -16.93 -11.06 -8.03
C ARG A 229 -15.76 -10.18 -8.50
N LEU A 230 -14.57 -10.36 -7.94
CA LEU A 230 -13.36 -9.63 -8.36
C LEU A 230 -13.00 -9.93 -9.82
N ASP A 231 -13.05 -11.20 -10.25
CA ASP A 231 -12.74 -11.57 -11.64
C ASP A 231 -13.80 -11.05 -12.62
N ALA A 232 -15.07 -11.05 -12.23
CA ALA A 232 -16.16 -10.51 -13.04
C ALA A 232 -16.09 -8.98 -13.20
N ALA A 233 -15.71 -8.25 -12.13
CA ALA A 233 -15.67 -6.80 -12.12
C ALA A 233 -14.36 -6.21 -12.65
N ARG A 234 -13.30 -7.00 -12.78
CA ARG A 234 -12.02 -6.49 -13.29
C ARG A 234 -12.16 -6.02 -14.75
N PRO A 235 -11.55 -4.87 -15.11
CA PRO A 235 -11.52 -4.45 -16.50
C PRO A 235 -10.80 -5.46 -17.39
N PRO A 236 -11.34 -5.83 -18.57
CA PRO A 236 -10.63 -6.68 -19.52
C PRO A 236 -9.31 -5.99 -19.93
N TRP A 237 -8.25 -6.79 -20.04
CA TRP A 237 -6.88 -6.30 -20.37
C TRP A 237 -6.37 -5.20 -19.45
N GLY A 238 -6.82 -5.18 -18.19
CA GLY A 238 -6.49 -4.15 -17.20
C GLY A 238 -5.03 -4.05 -16.82
N LEU A 239 -4.22 -5.11 -17.06
CA LEU A 239 -2.79 -5.13 -16.85
C LEU A 239 -2.06 -5.24 -18.20
N SER A 240 -1.12 -4.32 -18.49
CA SER A 240 -0.37 -4.35 -19.75
C SER A 240 0.58 -5.55 -19.82
N THR A 241 0.89 -6.04 -21.05
CA THR A 241 1.84 -7.16 -21.22
C THR A 241 3.18 -6.90 -20.53
N PRO A 242 3.84 -5.73 -20.68
CA PRO A 242 5.10 -5.48 -19.96
C PRO A 242 4.93 -5.50 -18.43
N ALA A 243 3.81 -5.02 -17.90
CA ALA A 243 3.56 -5.04 -16.48
C ALA A 243 3.32 -6.46 -15.96
N ALA A 244 2.61 -7.30 -16.72
CA ALA A 244 2.37 -8.70 -16.38
C ALA A 244 3.68 -9.51 -16.40
N ASP A 245 4.45 -9.42 -17.48
CA ASP A 245 5.67 -10.21 -17.65
C ASP A 245 6.76 -9.82 -16.64
N VAL A 246 6.97 -8.51 -16.45
CA VAL A 246 7.94 -8.01 -15.46
C VAL A 246 7.46 -8.30 -14.04
N GLY A 247 6.16 -8.18 -13.77
CA GLY A 247 5.58 -8.54 -12.48
C GLY A 247 5.82 -10.00 -12.13
N ALA A 248 5.51 -10.92 -13.05
CA ALA A 248 5.77 -12.35 -12.90
C ALA A 248 7.25 -12.67 -12.70
N HIS A 249 8.14 -12.01 -13.47
CA HIS A 249 9.58 -12.14 -13.31
C HIS A 249 10.05 -11.70 -11.92
N CYS A 250 9.57 -10.53 -11.45
CA CYS A 250 9.97 -9.96 -10.16
C CYS A 250 9.53 -10.86 -8.97
N MET A 251 8.31 -11.39 -8.99
CA MET A 251 7.78 -12.26 -7.93
C MET A 251 8.58 -13.57 -7.79
N ARG A 252 9.24 -14.02 -8.84
CA ARG A 252 10.13 -15.21 -8.82
C ARG A 252 11.55 -14.92 -8.30
N GLN A 253 11.88 -13.65 -7.96
CA GLN A 253 13.22 -13.26 -7.47
C GLN A 253 13.31 -13.34 -5.94
N SER A 254 13.16 -14.51 -5.37
CA SER A 254 13.14 -14.73 -3.91
C SER A 254 14.42 -14.26 -3.20
N GLU A 255 15.58 -14.41 -3.82
CA GLU A 255 16.87 -13.95 -3.29
C GLU A 255 16.89 -12.41 -3.19
N PHE A 256 16.45 -11.70 -4.23
CA PHE A 256 16.33 -10.24 -4.22
C PHE A 256 15.38 -9.76 -3.11
N VAL A 257 14.25 -10.44 -2.91
CA VAL A 257 13.30 -10.11 -1.83
C VAL A 257 13.95 -10.29 -0.47
N ALA A 258 14.64 -11.41 -0.24
CA ALA A 258 15.32 -11.69 1.02
C ALA A 258 16.44 -10.67 1.33
N GLU A 259 17.27 -10.34 0.33
CA GLU A 259 18.34 -9.36 0.46
C GLU A 259 17.80 -7.95 0.73
N THR A 260 16.75 -7.55 -0.01
CA THR A 260 16.06 -6.26 0.19
C THR A 260 15.49 -6.16 1.59
N LYS A 261 14.78 -7.18 2.05
CA LYS A 261 14.19 -7.24 3.39
C LYS A 261 15.26 -7.10 4.48
N ALA A 262 16.36 -7.85 4.36
CA ALA A 262 17.47 -7.78 5.31
C ALA A 262 18.15 -6.39 5.31
N ARG A 263 18.35 -5.79 4.12
CA ARG A 263 18.89 -4.44 3.98
C ARG A 263 17.98 -3.41 4.63
N VAL A 264 16.69 -3.41 4.29
CA VAL A 264 15.72 -2.43 4.81
C VAL A 264 15.61 -2.52 6.34
N ARG A 265 15.54 -3.74 6.91
CA ARG A 265 15.50 -3.94 8.37
C ARG A 265 16.71 -3.29 9.03
N ARG A 266 17.93 -3.63 8.58
CA ARG A 266 19.18 -3.09 9.12
C ARG A 266 19.26 -1.57 9.01
N GLU A 267 18.92 -1.03 7.84
CA GLU A 267 19.00 0.40 7.59
C GLU A 267 17.94 1.17 8.37
N ARG A 268 16.71 0.65 8.49
CA ARG A 268 15.65 1.24 9.30
C ARG A 268 16.06 1.36 10.78
N GLU A 269 16.61 0.30 11.34
CA GLU A 269 17.12 0.32 12.72
C GLU A 269 18.26 1.36 12.88
N ARG A 270 19.22 1.38 11.95
CA ARG A 270 20.33 2.33 11.95
C ARG A 270 19.87 3.78 11.83
N MET A 271 18.91 4.07 10.94
CA MET A 271 18.32 5.40 10.79
C MET A 271 17.56 5.81 12.05
N ARG A 272 16.73 4.92 12.60
CA ARG A 272 15.99 5.17 13.84
C ARG A 272 16.92 5.55 14.98
N ASP A 273 17.97 4.76 15.23
CA ASP A 273 18.91 5.02 16.33
C ASP A 273 19.62 6.37 16.20
N ARG A 274 19.97 6.77 14.98
CA ARG A 274 20.62 8.07 14.73
C ARG A 274 19.64 9.23 14.82
N LEU A 275 18.46 9.11 14.20
CA LEU A 275 17.45 10.18 14.15
C LEU A 275 16.83 10.45 15.52
N SER A 276 16.82 9.48 16.43
CA SER A 276 16.36 9.66 17.83
C SER A 276 17.15 10.70 18.62
N ALA A 277 18.30 11.16 18.11
CA ALA A 277 19.05 12.27 18.69
C ALA A 277 18.39 13.65 18.50
N GLY A 278 17.48 13.81 17.53
CA GLY A 278 16.84 15.08 17.20
C GLY A 278 15.34 15.00 16.96
N PHE A 279 14.77 13.80 16.87
CA PHE A 279 13.37 13.57 16.56
C PHE A 279 12.75 12.50 17.46
N GLU A 280 11.45 12.56 17.65
CA GLU A 280 10.68 11.42 18.11
C GLU A 280 10.52 10.45 16.93
N VAL A 281 11.07 9.23 17.05
CA VAL A 281 11.04 8.24 15.97
C VAL A 281 10.12 7.08 16.37
N PHE A 282 9.03 6.90 15.63
CA PHE A 282 8.07 5.87 15.91
C PHE A 282 8.57 4.48 15.48
N PRO A 283 8.19 3.40 16.19
CA PRO A 283 8.44 2.03 15.75
C PRO A 283 7.90 1.78 14.34
N SER A 284 8.59 0.93 13.56
CA SER A 284 8.14 0.62 12.22
C SER A 284 8.65 -0.76 11.78
N ASP A 285 7.81 -1.51 11.08
CA ASP A 285 8.12 -2.74 10.34
C ASP A 285 8.17 -2.49 8.82
N ALA A 286 7.70 -1.32 8.40
CA ALA A 286 7.63 -0.88 7.01
C ALA A 286 8.98 -0.33 6.48
N PRO A 287 9.13 -0.09 5.16
CA PRO A 287 10.33 0.51 4.59
C PRO A 287 10.38 2.04 4.75
N PHE A 288 9.92 2.56 5.87
CA PHE A 288 9.92 3.99 6.21
C PHE A 288 9.87 4.20 7.71
N LEU A 289 10.15 5.43 8.13
CA LEU A 289 10.02 5.90 9.52
C LEU A 289 9.10 7.11 9.56
N LEU A 290 8.21 7.15 10.55
CA LEU A 290 7.46 8.33 10.95
C LEU A 290 8.26 9.08 12.01
N LEU A 291 8.43 10.38 11.83
CA LEU A 291 9.20 11.26 12.70
C LEU A 291 8.30 12.35 13.25
N GLY A 292 8.21 12.46 14.57
CA GLY A 292 7.62 13.61 15.24
C GLY A 292 8.60 14.78 15.24
N VAL A 293 8.14 15.93 14.75
CA VAL A 293 8.91 17.19 14.73
C VAL A 293 8.54 17.95 16.00
N THR A 294 9.37 17.79 17.04
CA THR A 294 9.12 18.35 18.38
C THR A 294 10.14 19.45 18.68
N GLY A 295 9.73 20.49 19.40
CA GLY A 295 10.61 21.59 19.80
C GLY A 295 9.90 22.90 19.84
N GLU A 296 10.59 23.98 20.28
CA GLU A 296 10.09 25.33 20.26
C GLU A 296 10.68 26.12 19.07
N GLY A 297 9.89 27.00 18.49
CA GLY A 297 10.30 27.83 17.35
C GLY A 297 10.54 27.02 16.07
N ALA A 298 11.67 27.22 15.40
CA ALA A 298 11.98 26.56 14.14
C ALA A 298 12.14 25.05 14.29
N ALA A 299 12.61 24.56 15.44
CA ALA A 299 12.79 23.13 15.72
C ALA A 299 11.48 22.32 15.73
N GLY A 300 10.33 22.98 16.00
CA GLY A 300 9.00 22.36 15.95
C GLY A 300 8.22 22.69 14.66
N ASP A 301 8.84 23.32 13.67
CA ASP A 301 8.19 23.78 12.43
C ASP A 301 8.43 22.78 11.28
N VAL A 302 7.40 22.00 10.96
CA VAL A 302 7.42 21.03 9.84
C VAL A 302 7.73 21.72 8.52
N ASP A 303 7.19 22.91 8.24
CA ASP A 303 7.47 23.63 6.99
C ASP A 303 8.94 24.07 6.90
N ALA A 304 9.52 24.48 8.03
CA ALA A 304 10.94 24.80 8.09
C ALA A 304 11.81 23.54 7.86
N LEU A 305 11.45 22.41 8.45
CA LEU A 305 12.14 21.14 8.23
C LEU A 305 12.06 20.66 6.77
N LEU A 306 10.88 20.74 6.16
CA LEU A 306 10.68 20.36 4.76
C LEU A 306 11.51 21.24 3.81
N ARG A 307 11.56 22.56 4.06
CA ARG A 307 12.42 23.50 3.30
C ARG A 307 13.90 23.16 3.49
N HIS A 308 14.34 22.96 4.74
CA HIS A 308 15.71 22.61 5.08
C HIS A 308 16.20 21.33 4.38
N ALA A 309 15.36 20.28 4.38
CA ALA A 309 15.65 19.06 3.66
C ALA A 309 15.72 19.28 2.14
N ARG A 310 14.78 20.06 1.59
CA ARG A 310 14.75 20.38 0.16
C ARG A 310 15.98 21.16 -0.30
N GLU A 311 16.43 22.14 0.47
CA GLU A 311 17.64 22.91 0.19
C GLU A 311 18.91 22.05 0.18
N ARG A 312 18.86 20.89 0.84
CA ARG A 312 19.95 19.87 0.88
C ARG A 312 19.77 18.74 -0.12
N GLY A 313 18.79 18.84 -0.99
CA GLY A 313 18.58 17.88 -2.07
C GLY A 313 17.67 16.70 -1.72
N PHE A 314 16.84 16.79 -0.66
CA PHE A 314 15.95 15.71 -0.23
C PHE A 314 14.47 16.11 -0.28
N ALA A 315 13.62 15.21 -0.79
CA ALA A 315 12.17 15.34 -0.67
C ALA A 315 11.65 14.43 0.44
N LEU A 316 10.96 14.99 1.42
CA LEU A 316 10.30 14.26 2.51
C LEU A 316 8.78 14.23 2.30
N ARG A 317 8.12 13.29 2.97
CA ARG A 317 6.66 13.28 3.01
C ARG A 317 6.16 14.14 4.17
N ASP A 318 5.40 15.19 3.85
CA ASP A 318 4.60 15.92 4.84
C ASP A 318 3.51 14.97 5.37
N ALA A 319 3.66 14.53 6.61
CA ALA A 319 2.72 13.61 7.22
C ALA A 319 1.48 14.29 7.80
N ARG A 320 1.42 15.64 7.85
CA ARG A 320 0.21 16.39 8.25
C ARG A 320 -0.95 16.22 7.26
N THR A 321 -0.69 15.60 6.10
CA THR A 321 -1.73 15.22 5.14
C THR A 321 -2.42 13.89 5.48
N PHE A 322 -1.97 13.19 6.53
CA PHE A 322 -2.70 12.08 7.14
C PHE A 322 -3.48 12.63 8.33
N GLU A 323 -4.72 12.21 8.45
CA GLU A 323 -5.56 12.61 9.57
C GLU A 323 -4.89 12.30 10.92
N THR A 324 -5.13 13.10 11.92
CA THR A 324 -4.58 13.00 13.28
C THR A 324 -3.07 13.28 13.44
N LEU A 325 -2.33 13.58 12.36
CA LEU A 325 -0.89 13.89 12.42
C LEU A 325 -0.62 15.37 12.15
N ASP A 326 -0.37 16.17 13.22
CA ASP A 326 -0.21 17.62 13.11
C ASP A 326 1.24 18.09 12.96
N SER A 327 2.22 17.31 13.44
CA SER A 327 3.63 17.74 13.55
C SER A 327 4.59 16.62 13.14
N HIS A 328 4.32 15.94 12.02
CA HIS A 328 5.07 14.77 11.62
C HIS A 328 5.57 14.85 10.17
N VAL A 329 6.69 14.20 9.91
CA VAL A 329 7.16 13.88 8.56
C VAL A 329 7.43 12.38 8.47
N ARG A 330 7.32 11.82 7.24
CA ARG A 330 7.67 10.42 6.99
C ARG A 330 8.81 10.36 6.01
N VAL A 331 9.79 9.47 6.27
CA VAL A 331 10.97 9.26 5.43
C VAL A 331 11.11 7.80 5.03
N ALA A 332 11.34 7.52 3.76
CA ALA A 332 11.61 6.17 3.27
C ALA A 332 12.99 5.65 3.74
N VAL A 333 13.14 4.34 3.77
CA VAL A 333 14.45 3.68 3.93
C VAL A 333 14.99 3.35 2.55
N ARG A 334 16.16 3.89 2.22
CA ARG A 334 16.78 3.76 0.90
C ARG A 334 18.15 3.04 0.96
N ARG A 335 19.12 3.43 0.12
CA ARG A 335 20.49 2.91 0.18
C ARG A 335 21.24 3.48 1.38
N PRO A 336 22.25 2.75 1.90
CA PRO A 336 23.00 3.18 3.07
C PRO A 336 23.61 4.59 2.95
N ASP A 337 24.21 4.92 1.80
CA ASP A 337 24.78 6.22 1.49
C ASP A 337 23.72 7.33 1.44
N GLU A 338 22.63 7.11 0.72
CA GLU A 338 21.50 8.04 0.67
C GLU A 338 20.89 8.28 2.06
N ASN A 339 20.79 7.21 2.88
CA ASN A 339 20.27 7.29 4.25
C ASN A 339 21.21 8.08 5.16
N ASP A 340 22.54 7.91 5.02
CA ASP A 340 23.52 8.66 5.80
C ASP A 340 23.45 10.15 5.51
N ASP A 341 23.39 10.51 4.23
CA ASP A 341 23.29 11.90 3.78
C ASP A 341 22.00 12.56 4.27
N LEU A 342 20.86 11.85 4.22
CA LEU A 342 19.60 12.34 4.77
C LEU A 342 19.68 12.56 6.28
N VAL A 343 20.20 11.56 7.02
CA VAL A 343 20.30 11.64 8.50
C VAL A 343 21.16 12.84 8.92
N GLU A 344 22.31 13.06 8.24
CA GLU A 344 23.16 14.23 8.50
C GLU A 344 22.45 15.54 8.20
N ALA A 345 21.70 15.60 7.08
CA ALA A 345 20.91 16.77 6.73
C ALA A 345 19.85 17.07 7.81
N LEU A 346 19.09 16.06 8.25
CA LEU A 346 18.03 16.26 9.25
C LEU A 346 18.59 16.62 10.63
N LEU A 347 19.68 16.01 11.09
CA LEU A 347 20.31 16.34 12.37
C LEU A 347 21.02 17.70 12.37
N SER A 348 21.26 18.31 11.20
CA SER A 348 21.75 19.69 11.08
C SER A 348 20.65 20.74 11.12
N PHE A 349 19.38 20.33 11.21
CA PHE A 349 18.24 21.23 11.39
C PHE A 349 18.32 21.90 12.77
N PRO A 350 18.20 23.25 12.85
CA PRO A 350 18.42 24.03 14.07
C PRO A 350 17.35 23.86 15.13
#